data_7c7e3dc74236fc175a8f0da1e6a8a235
#
_entry.id   7c7e3dc74236fc175a8f0da1e6a8a235
#
_cell.length_a   1.000
_cell.length_b   1.000
_cell.length_c   1.000
_cell.angle_alpha   90.00
_cell.angle_beta   90.00
_cell.angle_gamma   90.00
#
_symmetry.space_group_name_H-M   'P 1'
#
loop_
_entity.id
_entity.type
_entity.pdbx_description
1 polymer ?
#
loop_
_entity_poly.entity_id
_entity_poly.type
_entity_poly.pdbx_seq_one_letter_code
_entity_poly.pdbx_strand_id
1 'polypeptide(L)'
;MQTPQFLLDLLQLLLDLAVPAAFCTLAAAGVSLRHEGGINFHVNGRAGKWILWTIVLLTLPQLLSWIAAQGINIPSASGSVSTSWLASIETVFKNFVNQIVVAKLVPVLAAYFVLKATLDGAAGENPLGSIIAALFLMSLSATMQLFQGWNSGSQYAMTDMLASLWNYIAGQILPAAAGLACVGAVINLVRHRPWSRLVFAAISFLSVSGLLSLLRAMAA
;
A
#
# COMPACT_ATOMS: atom_id res chain seq x y z
N MET A 1 -15.83 -7.77 36.60
CA MET A 1 -16.44 -6.50 36.14
C MET A 1 -16.85 -6.71 34.71
N GLN A 2 -18.13 -6.51 34.37
CA GLN A 2 -18.56 -6.57 32.97
C GLN A 2 -18.16 -5.28 32.27
N THR A 3 -17.53 -5.42 31.11
CA THR A 3 -17.17 -4.26 30.28
C THR A 3 -18.46 -3.55 29.83
N PRO A 4 -18.57 -2.24 29.92
CA PRO A 4 -19.76 -1.54 29.45
C PRO A 4 -20.00 -1.83 27.97
N GLN A 5 -21.24 -2.18 27.59
CA GLN A 5 -21.63 -2.53 26.23
C GLN A 5 -21.20 -1.48 25.19
N PHE A 6 -21.27 -0.19 25.58
CA PHE A 6 -20.82 0.91 24.75
C PHE A 6 -19.33 0.80 24.34
N LEU A 7 -18.45 0.35 25.21
CA LEU A 7 -17.01 0.18 24.88
C LEU A 7 -16.81 -0.98 23.92
N LEU A 8 -17.61 -2.05 24.05
CA LEU A 8 -17.56 -3.16 23.09
C LEU A 8 -18.05 -2.72 21.71
N ASP A 9 -19.14 -1.98 21.65
CA ASP A 9 -19.68 -1.44 20.41
C ASP A 9 -18.70 -0.44 19.75
N LEU A 10 -18.00 0.37 20.54
CA LEU A 10 -16.97 1.29 20.03
C LEU A 10 -15.77 0.52 19.46
N LEU A 11 -15.32 -0.53 20.14
CA LEU A 11 -14.23 -1.38 19.65
C LEU A 11 -14.63 -2.08 18.35
N GLN A 12 -15.86 -2.61 18.28
CA GLN A 12 -16.40 -3.21 17.05
C GLN A 12 -16.46 -2.20 15.91
N LEU A 13 -16.95 -0.98 16.17
CA LEU A 13 -16.96 0.09 15.19
C LEU A 13 -15.56 0.37 14.62
N LEU A 14 -14.55 0.46 15.48
CA LEU A 14 -13.17 0.68 15.04
C LEU A 14 -12.66 -0.45 14.15
N LEU A 15 -12.98 -1.70 14.48
CA LEU A 15 -12.63 -2.87 13.66
C LEU A 15 -13.33 -2.84 12.29
N ASP A 16 -14.62 -2.52 12.27
CA ASP A 16 -15.43 -2.45 11.04
C ASP A 16 -15.03 -1.29 10.14
N LEU A 17 -14.49 -0.20 10.72
CA LEU A 17 -13.94 0.94 9.98
C LEU A 17 -12.50 0.73 9.52
N ALA A 18 -11.79 -0.29 9.98
CA ALA A 18 -10.39 -0.53 9.64
C ALA A 18 -10.17 -0.73 8.13
N VAL A 19 -11.01 -1.51 7.46
CA VAL A 19 -10.92 -1.76 6.02
C VAL A 19 -11.18 -0.48 5.20
N PRO A 20 -12.28 0.27 5.42
CA PRO A 20 -12.48 1.56 4.74
C PRO A 20 -11.36 2.57 5.02
N ALA A 21 -10.86 2.63 6.25
CA ALA A 21 -9.73 3.50 6.60
C ALA A 21 -8.44 3.08 5.87
N ALA A 22 -8.21 1.78 5.67
CA ALA A 22 -7.09 1.27 4.89
C ALA A 22 -7.16 1.72 3.42
N PHE A 23 -8.34 1.82 2.82
CA PHE A 23 -8.49 2.41 1.49
C PHE A 23 -8.08 3.89 1.45
N CYS A 24 -8.45 4.66 2.46
CA CYS A 24 -8.05 6.07 2.56
C CYS A 24 -6.53 6.23 2.72
N THR A 25 -5.89 5.40 3.55
CA THR A 25 -4.43 5.43 3.72
C THR A 25 -3.71 5.00 2.45
N LEU A 26 -4.23 4.02 1.72
CA LEU A 26 -3.66 3.58 0.45
C LEU A 26 -3.82 4.66 -0.64
N ALA A 27 -4.95 5.36 -0.70
CA ALA A 27 -5.13 6.51 -1.58
C ALA A 27 -4.15 7.65 -1.24
N ALA A 28 -3.94 7.93 0.05
CA ALA A 28 -2.96 8.91 0.51
C ALA A 28 -1.52 8.50 0.16
N ALA A 29 -1.19 7.20 0.19
CA ALA A 29 0.08 6.68 -0.31
C ALA A 29 0.27 7.02 -1.79
N GLY A 30 -0.75 6.77 -2.63
CA GLY A 30 -0.71 7.09 -4.06
C GLY A 30 -0.46 8.58 -4.34
N VAL A 31 -1.13 9.45 -3.62
CA VAL A 31 -0.91 10.91 -3.73
C VAL A 31 0.49 11.31 -3.28
N SER A 32 1.03 10.68 -2.22
CA SER A 32 2.36 11.02 -1.70
C SER A 32 3.49 10.55 -2.60
N LEU A 33 3.31 9.51 -3.42
CA LEU A 33 4.31 9.03 -4.39
C LEU A 33 4.77 10.13 -5.36
N ARG A 34 3.89 11.08 -5.70
CA ARG A 34 4.25 12.22 -6.55
C ARG A 34 5.32 13.12 -5.94
N HIS A 35 5.27 13.36 -4.63
CA HIS A 35 6.18 14.30 -3.97
C HIS A 35 7.58 13.73 -3.76
N GLU A 36 7.76 12.43 -3.89
CA GLU A 36 9.03 11.75 -3.67
C GLU A 36 9.89 11.68 -4.94
N GLY A 37 9.40 12.16 -6.09
CA GLY A 37 10.18 12.32 -7.33
C GLY A 37 10.70 11.01 -7.95
N GLY A 38 10.21 9.87 -7.47
CA GLY A 38 10.62 8.53 -7.90
C GLY A 38 10.32 7.49 -6.83
N ILE A 39 10.57 6.22 -7.14
CA ILE A 39 10.36 5.08 -6.24
C ILE A 39 11.48 5.06 -5.18
N ASN A 40 11.47 6.00 -4.26
CA ASN A 40 12.28 5.93 -3.06
C ASN A 40 11.47 5.25 -1.96
N PHE A 41 11.59 3.94 -1.87
CA PHE A 41 11.05 3.12 -0.76
C PHE A 41 11.86 3.34 0.53
N HIS A 42 12.10 4.58 0.90
CA HIS A 42 12.55 4.85 2.25
C HIS A 42 11.35 4.65 3.20
N VAL A 43 11.51 3.77 4.18
CA VAL A 43 10.50 3.54 5.24
C VAL A 43 10.11 4.86 5.93
N ASN A 44 11.00 5.85 5.92
CA ASN A 44 10.75 7.23 6.36
C ASN A 44 10.08 8.13 5.31
N GLY A 45 9.86 7.66 4.08
CA GLY A 45 9.12 8.38 3.06
C GLY A 45 7.63 8.52 3.43
N ARG A 46 6.99 9.57 2.93
CA ARG A 46 5.55 9.79 3.19
C ARG A 46 4.70 8.63 2.70
N ALA A 47 4.99 8.08 1.51
CA ALA A 47 4.28 6.95 0.94
C ALA A 47 4.46 5.67 1.76
N GLY A 48 5.69 5.38 2.21
CA GLY A 48 5.99 4.22 3.06
C GLY A 48 5.20 4.22 4.37
N LYS A 49 5.05 5.38 5.01
CA LYS A 49 4.20 5.54 6.21
C LYS A 49 2.75 5.15 5.94
N TRP A 50 2.17 5.62 4.85
CA TRP A 50 0.79 5.34 4.50
C TRP A 50 0.56 3.87 4.16
N ILE A 51 1.51 3.23 3.46
CA ILE A 51 1.47 1.78 3.19
C ILE A 51 1.54 0.98 4.50
N LEU A 52 2.43 1.36 5.42
CA LEU A 52 2.54 0.71 6.73
C LEU A 52 1.23 0.85 7.52
N TRP A 53 0.61 2.03 7.54
CA TRP A 53 -0.70 2.21 8.18
C TRP A 53 -1.79 1.38 7.52
N THR A 54 -1.77 1.21 6.19
CA THR A 54 -2.69 0.31 5.49
C THR A 54 -2.56 -1.12 5.99
N ILE A 55 -1.33 -1.61 6.14
CA ILE A 55 -1.05 -2.96 6.65
C ILE A 55 -1.53 -3.10 8.10
N VAL A 56 -1.20 -2.13 8.97
CA VAL A 56 -1.65 -2.12 10.38
C VAL A 56 -3.17 -2.17 10.48
N LEU A 57 -3.88 -1.35 9.68
CA LEU A 57 -5.36 -1.33 9.70
C LEU A 57 -5.96 -2.63 9.21
N LEU A 58 -5.42 -3.25 8.16
CA LEU A 58 -5.91 -4.54 7.65
C LEU A 58 -5.64 -5.70 8.60
N THR A 59 -4.58 -5.63 9.40
CA THR A 59 -4.20 -6.67 10.36
C THR A 59 -4.66 -6.36 11.79
N LEU A 60 -5.45 -5.30 11.98
CA LEU A 60 -5.89 -4.85 13.30
C LEU A 60 -6.61 -5.95 14.11
N PRO A 61 -7.54 -6.75 13.54
CA PRO A 61 -8.19 -7.82 14.28
C PRO A 61 -7.20 -8.87 14.82
N GLN A 62 -6.23 -9.27 13.98
CA GLN A 62 -5.22 -10.26 14.33
C GLN A 62 -4.22 -9.70 15.37
N LEU A 63 -3.88 -8.42 15.25
CA LEU A 63 -3.03 -7.74 16.22
C LEU A 63 -3.69 -7.70 17.60
N LEU A 64 -4.99 -7.41 17.66
CA LEU A 64 -5.74 -7.45 18.92
C LEU A 64 -5.81 -8.86 19.50
N SER A 65 -6.02 -9.89 18.69
CA SER A 65 -6.01 -11.28 19.13
C SER A 65 -4.64 -11.71 19.69
N TRP A 66 -3.55 -11.25 19.05
CA TRP A 66 -2.19 -11.49 19.54
C TRP A 66 -1.93 -10.83 20.89
N ILE A 67 -2.35 -9.55 21.07
CA ILE A 67 -2.21 -8.84 22.35
C ILE A 67 -3.01 -9.55 23.45
N ALA A 68 -4.23 -10.01 23.13
CA ALA A 68 -5.05 -10.78 24.07
C ALA A 68 -4.35 -12.09 24.49
N ALA A 69 -3.66 -12.76 23.57
CA ALA A 69 -2.88 -13.98 23.84
C ALA A 69 -1.68 -13.73 24.77
N GLN A 70 -1.19 -12.49 24.89
CA GLN A 70 -0.14 -12.10 25.84
C GLN A 70 -0.66 -11.85 27.29
N GLY A 71 -1.94 -12.18 27.55
CA GLY A 71 -2.55 -12.04 28.87
C GLY A 71 -3.14 -10.65 29.16
N ILE A 72 -3.16 -9.76 28.15
CA ILE A 72 -3.85 -8.47 28.25
C ILE A 72 -5.33 -8.73 27.98
N ASN A 73 -6.16 -8.56 28.99
CA ASN A 73 -7.60 -8.81 28.88
C ASN A 73 -8.26 -7.74 27.99
N ILE A 74 -8.23 -7.95 26.68
CA ILE A 74 -8.94 -7.12 25.71
C ILE A 74 -10.34 -7.71 25.56
N PRO A 75 -11.41 -6.92 25.75
CA PRO A 75 -12.77 -7.39 25.52
C PRO A 75 -12.89 -7.86 24.07
N SER A 76 -13.33 -9.12 23.87
CA SER A 76 -13.61 -9.63 22.54
C SER A 76 -14.85 -8.94 21.97
N ALA A 77 -14.64 -8.07 21.00
CA ALA A 77 -15.71 -7.53 20.18
C ALA A 77 -16.02 -8.57 19.10
N SER A 78 -17.06 -9.37 19.31
CA SER A 78 -17.55 -10.36 18.34
C SER A 78 -19.03 -10.05 18.04
N GLY A 79 -19.32 -9.63 16.82
CA GLY A 79 -20.68 -9.34 16.41
C GLY A 79 -20.81 -8.06 15.57
N SER A 80 -22.03 -7.61 15.40
CA SER A 80 -22.34 -6.30 14.81
C SER A 80 -22.52 -5.26 15.90
N VAL A 81 -22.27 -4.00 15.56
CA VAL A 81 -22.53 -2.86 16.46
C VAL A 81 -24.01 -2.84 16.85
N SER A 82 -24.29 -3.00 18.15
CA SER A 82 -25.67 -3.06 18.64
C SER A 82 -26.32 -1.70 18.80
N THR A 83 -25.53 -0.65 19.01
CA THR A 83 -25.99 0.72 19.18
C THR A 83 -26.34 1.36 17.85
N SER A 84 -27.62 1.67 17.60
CA SER A 84 -28.14 2.12 16.29
C SER A 84 -27.46 3.35 15.70
N TRP A 85 -27.07 4.34 16.51
CA TRP A 85 -26.38 5.52 16.00
C TRP A 85 -24.93 5.23 15.59
N LEU A 86 -24.24 4.31 16.29
CA LEU A 86 -22.90 3.85 15.90
C LEU A 86 -22.95 3.05 14.58
N ALA A 87 -23.93 2.18 14.42
CA ALA A 87 -24.17 1.44 13.16
C ALA A 87 -24.48 2.39 11.99
N SER A 88 -25.16 3.51 12.26
CA SER A 88 -25.38 4.56 11.27
C SER A 88 -24.09 5.24 10.85
N ILE A 89 -23.19 5.56 11.80
CA ILE A 89 -21.87 6.13 11.51
C ILE A 89 -21.03 5.16 10.66
N GLU A 90 -21.02 3.89 11.03
CA GLU A 90 -20.33 2.84 10.27
C GLU A 90 -20.80 2.80 8.81
N THR A 91 -22.11 2.74 8.61
CA THR A 91 -22.73 2.69 7.27
C THR A 91 -22.42 3.94 6.46
N VAL A 92 -22.55 5.13 7.05
CA VAL A 92 -22.24 6.41 6.40
C VAL A 92 -20.77 6.46 5.99
N PHE A 93 -19.86 6.05 6.87
CA PHE A 93 -18.43 6.06 6.56
C PHE A 93 -18.06 5.05 5.47
N LYS A 94 -18.57 3.82 5.55
CA LYS A 94 -18.37 2.80 4.49
C LYS A 94 -18.90 3.30 3.14
N ASN A 95 -20.07 3.89 3.10
CA ASN A 95 -20.66 4.46 1.89
C ASN A 95 -19.84 5.66 1.38
N PHE A 96 -19.40 6.55 2.25
CA PHE A 96 -18.53 7.66 1.89
C PHE A 96 -17.25 7.18 1.23
N VAL A 97 -16.54 6.21 1.84
CA VAL A 97 -15.29 5.68 1.29
C VAL A 97 -15.54 5.00 -0.06
N ASN A 98 -16.53 4.12 -0.15
CA ASN A 98 -16.77 3.35 -1.38
C ASN A 98 -17.33 4.21 -2.51
N GLN A 99 -18.32 5.06 -2.24
CA GLN A 99 -19.04 5.80 -3.29
C GLN A 99 -18.39 7.14 -3.62
N ILE A 100 -17.68 7.76 -2.68
CA ILE A 100 -17.05 9.07 -2.91
C ILE A 100 -15.55 8.93 -3.08
N VAL A 101 -14.86 8.33 -2.12
CA VAL A 101 -13.39 8.24 -2.19
C VAL A 101 -12.96 7.32 -3.34
N VAL A 102 -13.36 6.06 -3.30
CA VAL A 102 -12.88 5.05 -4.27
C VAL A 102 -13.51 5.26 -5.65
N ALA A 103 -14.84 5.49 -5.73
CA ALA A 103 -15.54 5.55 -7.00
C ALA A 103 -15.40 6.89 -7.74
N LYS A 104 -15.15 8.00 -7.02
CA LYS A 104 -15.12 9.34 -7.63
C LYS A 104 -13.79 10.06 -7.42
N LEU A 105 -13.36 10.22 -6.17
CA LEU A 105 -12.20 11.04 -5.83
C LEU A 105 -10.90 10.44 -6.37
N VAL A 106 -10.69 9.14 -6.21
CA VAL A 106 -9.50 8.44 -6.68
C VAL A 106 -9.35 8.51 -8.21
N PRO A 107 -10.38 8.22 -9.04
CA PRO A 107 -10.27 8.37 -10.50
C PRO A 107 -10.03 9.83 -10.94
N VAL A 108 -10.65 10.80 -10.28
CA VAL A 108 -10.42 12.24 -10.58
C VAL A 108 -8.99 12.64 -10.27
N LEU A 109 -8.43 12.19 -9.12
CA LEU A 109 -7.03 12.44 -8.80
C LEU A 109 -6.09 11.74 -9.77
N ALA A 110 -6.39 10.51 -10.19
CA ALA A 110 -5.61 9.80 -11.18
C ALA A 110 -5.61 10.56 -12.52
N ALA A 111 -6.76 11.01 -13.01
CA ALA A 111 -6.88 11.81 -14.21
C ALA A 111 -6.12 13.14 -14.10
N TYR A 112 -6.22 13.81 -12.96
CA TYR A 112 -5.43 15.02 -12.67
C TYR A 112 -3.92 14.77 -12.78
N PHE A 113 -3.42 13.66 -12.22
CA PHE A 113 -1.99 13.33 -12.31
C PHE A 113 -1.55 12.92 -13.71
N VAL A 114 -2.41 12.30 -14.54
CA VAL A 114 -2.13 12.06 -15.96
C VAL A 114 -1.99 13.39 -16.70
N LEU A 115 -2.95 14.30 -16.53
CA LEU A 115 -2.88 15.65 -17.12
C LEU A 115 -1.60 16.40 -16.69
N LYS A 116 -1.30 16.35 -15.40
CA LYS A 116 -0.11 16.99 -14.88
C LYS A 116 1.18 16.37 -15.46
N ALA A 117 1.24 15.05 -15.59
CA ALA A 117 2.39 14.38 -16.19
C ALA A 117 2.61 14.83 -17.65
N THR A 118 1.53 15.03 -18.42
CA THR A 118 1.63 15.53 -19.79
C THR A 118 2.13 16.97 -19.86
N LEU A 119 1.66 17.83 -18.93
CA LEU A 119 2.11 19.22 -18.83
C LEU A 119 3.58 19.33 -18.38
N ASP A 120 3.96 18.58 -17.34
CA ASP A 120 5.33 18.51 -16.84
C ASP A 120 6.29 18.02 -17.96
N GLY A 121 5.89 16.99 -18.72
CA GLY A 121 6.65 16.50 -19.86
C GLY A 121 6.78 17.50 -21.00
N ALA A 122 5.71 18.25 -21.30
CA ALA A 122 5.74 19.32 -22.30
C ALA A 122 6.63 20.50 -21.86
N ALA A 123 6.66 20.79 -20.55
CA ALA A 123 7.53 21.82 -19.97
C ALA A 123 9.01 21.39 -19.81
N GLY A 124 9.34 20.13 -20.11
CA GLY A 124 10.68 19.56 -19.92
C GLY A 124 11.00 19.17 -18.48
N GLU A 125 10.01 19.20 -17.60
CA GLU A 125 10.11 18.73 -16.23
C GLU A 125 10.01 17.19 -16.16
N ASN A 126 10.34 16.60 -15.00
CA ASN A 126 10.29 15.15 -14.83
C ASN A 126 8.85 14.68 -14.50
N PRO A 127 8.13 14.03 -15.44
CA PRO A 127 6.75 13.60 -15.24
C PRO A 127 6.62 12.31 -14.42
N LEU A 128 7.72 11.60 -14.11
CA LEU A 128 7.70 10.25 -13.55
C LEU A 128 6.89 10.15 -12.25
N GLY A 129 7.04 11.10 -11.32
CA GLY A 129 6.30 11.10 -10.06
C GLY A 129 4.78 11.16 -10.28
N SER A 130 4.33 11.98 -11.21
CA SER A 130 2.92 12.12 -11.56
C SER A 130 2.37 10.86 -12.26
N ILE A 131 3.17 10.25 -13.15
CA ILE A 131 2.80 8.99 -13.83
C ILE A 131 2.65 7.86 -12.81
N ILE A 132 3.62 7.68 -11.91
CA ILE A 132 3.59 6.63 -10.88
C ILE A 132 2.39 6.82 -9.95
N ALA A 133 2.13 8.04 -9.51
CA ALA A 133 0.96 8.35 -8.67
C ALA A 133 -0.35 8.05 -9.40
N ALA A 134 -0.49 8.41 -10.67
CA ALA A 134 -1.66 8.10 -11.48
C ALA A 134 -1.89 6.59 -11.61
N LEU A 135 -0.85 5.83 -11.99
CA LEU A 135 -0.93 4.37 -12.15
C LEU A 135 -1.29 3.69 -10.83
N PHE A 136 -0.69 4.13 -9.72
CA PHE A 136 -1.00 3.59 -8.40
C PHE A 136 -2.46 3.84 -8.01
N LEU A 137 -2.96 5.06 -8.21
CA LEU A 137 -4.35 5.40 -7.92
C LEU A 137 -5.33 4.64 -8.83
N MET A 138 -5.01 4.45 -10.11
CA MET A 138 -5.84 3.64 -11.02
C MET A 138 -5.89 2.16 -10.60
N SER A 139 -4.81 1.64 -10.03
CA SER A 139 -4.73 0.26 -9.53
C SER A 139 -5.17 0.10 -8.07
N LEU A 140 -5.71 1.13 -7.42
CA LEU A 140 -6.00 1.15 -5.97
C LEU A 140 -6.83 -0.06 -5.52
N SER A 141 -7.91 -0.37 -6.24
CA SER A 141 -8.78 -1.51 -5.91
C SER A 141 -8.06 -2.84 -6.05
N ALA A 142 -7.24 -3.01 -7.09
CA ALA A 142 -6.44 -4.22 -7.29
C ALA A 142 -5.36 -4.36 -6.21
N THR A 143 -4.70 -3.25 -5.87
CA THR A 143 -3.69 -3.22 -4.79
C THR A 143 -4.32 -3.57 -3.44
N MET A 144 -5.53 -3.08 -3.18
CA MET A 144 -6.25 -3.42 -1.95
C MET A 144 -6.64 -4.90 -1.88
N GLN A 145 -7.09 -5.48 -3.01
CA GLN A 145 -7.37 -6.92 -3.10
C GLN A 145 -6.12 -7.77 -2.87
N LEU A 146 -4.96 -7.35 -3.41
CA LEU A 146 -3.68 -7.99 -3.14
C LEU A 146 -3.34 -7.97 -1.64
N PHE A 147 -3.49 -6.83 -0.98
CA PHE A 147 -3.21 -6.71 0.45
C PHE A 147 -4.17 -7.57 1.29
N GLN A 148 -5.45 -7.58 0.95
CA GLN A 148 -6.43 -8.45 1.60
C GLN A 148 -6.10 -9.94 1.37
N GLY A 149 -5.65 -10.31 0.17
CA GLY A 149 -5.21 -11.68 -0.14
C GLY A 149 -3.95 -12.12 0.61
N TRP A 150 -3.10 -11.18 1.04
CA TRP A 150 -1.91 -11.47 1.87
C TRP A 150 -2.22 -11.56 3.36
N ASN A 151 -3.41 -11.13 3.77
CA ASN A 151 -3.84 -11.27 5.16
C ASN A 151 -4.21 -12.74 5.45
N SER A 152 -3.29 -13.47 6.08
CA SER A 152 -3.44 -14.89 6.41
C SER A 152 -4.51 -15.17 7.47
N GLY A 153 -5.00 -14.14 8.17
CA GLY A 153 -5.87 -14.29 9.32
C GLY A 153 -5.18 -14.89 10.56
N SER A 154 -3.87 -15.17 10.48
CA SER A 154 -3.08 -15.69 11.60
C SER A 154 -2.75 -14.59 12.62
N GLN A 155 -2.31 -15.01 13.82
CA GLN A 155 -1.81 -14.07 14.83
C GLN A 155 -0.55 -13.30 14.35
N TYR A 156 0.13 -13.77 13.31
CA TYR A 156 1.30 -13.14 12.69
C TYR A 156 0.97 -12.42 11.36
N ALA A 157 -0.31 -12.16 11.09
CA ALA A 157 -0.77 -11.61 9.82
C ALA A 157 0.00 -10.34 9.38
N MET A 158 0.39 -9.47 10.32
CA MET A 158 1.18 -8.28 10.01
C MET A 158 2.56 -8.65 9.46
N THR A 159 3.23 -9.61 10.06
CA THR A 159 4.54 -10.11 9.59
C THR A 159 4.39 -10.80 8.24
N ASP A 160 3.35 -11.60 8.06
CA ASP A 160 3.04 -12.31 6.82
C ASP A 160 2.76 -11.33 5.68
N MET A 161 2.00 -10.25 5.95
CA MET A 161 1.75 -9.20 4.97
C MET A 161 3.02 -8.43 4.59
N LEU A 162 3.87 -8.08 5.57
CA LEU A 162 5.14 -7.41 5.30
C LEU A 162 6.08 -8.31 4.50
N ALA A 163 6.16 -9.60 4.84
CA ALA A 163 6.93 -10.59 4.10
C ALA A 163 6.39 -10.76 2.67
N SER A 164 5.07 -10.81 2.48
CA SER A 164 4.42 -10.90 1.17
C SER A 164 4.65 -9.66 0.33
N LEU A 165 4.55 -8.46 0.92
CA LEU A 165 4.87 -7.19 0.27
C LEU A 165 6.33 -7.17 -0.19
N TRP A 166 7.25 -7.56 0.69
CA TRP A 166 8.67 -7.64 0.35
C TRP A 166 8.94 -8.65 -0.76
N ASN A 167 8.29 -9.80 -0.70
CA ASN A 167 8.37 -10.84 -1.71
C ASN A 167 7.85 -10.38 -3.07
N TYR A 168 6.77 -9.62 -3.09
CA TYR A 168 6.21 -9.04 -4.31
C TYR A 168 7.15 -7.99 -4.92
N ILE A 169 7.71 -7.10 -4.09
CA ILE A 169 8.69 -6.10 -4.54
C ILE A 169 9.91 -6.80 -5.14
N ALA A 170 10.49 -7.76 -4.43
CA ALA A 170 11.71 -8.42 -4.85
C ALA A 170 11.52 -9.37 -6.04
N GLY A 171 10.38 -10.08 -6.10
CA GLY A 171 10.11 -11.08 -7.13
C GLY A 171 9.46 -10.54 -8.40
N GLN A 172 8.76 -9.41 -8.32
CA GLN A 172 7.99 -8.86 -9.44
C GLN A 172 8.46 -7.46 -9.83
N ILE A 173 8.54 -6.54 -8.86
CA ILE A 173 8.82 -5.14 -9.16
C ILE A 173 10.27 -4.92 -9.55
N LEU A 174 11.22 -5.45 -8.78
CA LEU A 174 12.65 -5.25 -9.06
C LEU A 174 13.10 -5.84 -10.40
N PRO A 175 12.72 -7.07 -10.81
CA PRO A 175 13.06 -7.59 -12.13
C PRO A 175 12.41 -6.79 -13.26
N ALA A 176 11.16 -6.35 -13.10
CA ALA A 176 10.48 -5.49 -14.08
C ALA A 176 11.19 -4.13 -14.21
N ALA A 177 11.57 -3.51 -13.10
CA ALA A 177 12.34 -2.27 -13.08
C ALA A 177 13.72 -2.42 -13.73
N ALA A 178 14.39 -3.56 -13.51
CA ALA A 178 15.65 -3.89 -14.18
C ALA A 178 15.47 -4.00 -15.69
N GLY A 179 14.41 -4.68 -16.15
CA GLY A 179 14.07 -4.76 -17.57
C GLY A 179 13.86 -3.39 -18.23
N LEU A 180 13.08 -2.52 -17.56
CA LEU A 180 12.86 -1.15 -18.01
C LEU A 180 14.16 -0.32 -18.05
N ALA A 181 15.01 -0.49 -17.05
CA ALA A 181 16.32 0.17 -17.01
C ALA A 181 17.23 -0.30 -18.15
N CYS A 182 17.22 -1.59 -18.51
CA CYS A 182 17.92 -2.12 -19.68
C CYS A 182 17.41 -1.50 -20.98
N VAL A 183 16.09 -1.45 -21.18
CA VAL A 183 15.48 -0.80 -22.37
C VAL A 183 15.88 0.67 -22.44
N GLY A 184 15.80 1.39 -21.29
CA GLY A 184 16.24 2.77 -21.21
C GLY A 184 17.73 2.97 -21.53
N ALA A 185 18.59 2.02 -21.11
CA ALA A 185 20.02 2.05 -21.43
C ALA A 185 20.26 1.91 -22.95
N VAL A 186 19.55 1.00 -23.62
CA VAL A 186 19.62 0.81 -25.08
C VAL A 186 19.17 2.09 -25.79
N ILE A 187 18.06 2.69 -25.40
CA ILE A 187 17.56 3.94 -26.00
C ILE A 187 18.59 5.07 -25.82
N ASN A 188 19.19 5.20 -24.62
CA ASN A 188 20.21 6.21 -24.35
C ASN A 188 21.49 5.96 -25.17
N LEU A 189 21.90 4.71 -25.34
CA LEU A 189 23.04 4.32 -26.18
C LEU A 189 22.81 4.80 -27.63
N VAL A 190 21.64 4.51 -28.21
CA VAL A 190 21.28 4.95 -29.57
C VAL A 190 21.25 6.46 -29.71
N ARG A 191 20.85 7.16 -28.63
CA ARG A 191 20.80 8.64 -28.57
C ARG A 191 22.11 9.29 -28.18
N HIS A 192 23.22 8.55 -28.05
CA HIS A 192 24.52 9.03 -27.57
C HIS A 192 24.45 9.75 -26.21
N ARG A 193 23.52 9.35 -25.33
CA ARG A 193 23.38 9.85 -23.96
C ARG A 193 24.07 8.90 -22.96
N PRO A 194 24.38 9.35 -21.73
CA PRO A 194 25.01 8.49 -20.70
C PRO A 194 24.06 7.34 -20.31
N TRP A 195 24.41 6.14 -20.77
CA TRP A 195 23.63 4.92 -20.57
C TRP A 195 24.11 4.08 -19.37
N SER A 196 25.36 4.28 -18.93
CA SER A 196 26.00 3.48 -17.89
C SER A 196 25.22 3.49 -16.58
N ARG A 197 24.65 4.64 -16.18
CA ARG A 197 23.83 4.75 -14.94
C ARG A 197 22.63 3.80 -14.95
N LEU A 198 21.97 3.63 -16.08
CA LEU A 198 20.82 2.74 -16.22
C LEU A 198 21.24 1.27 -16.19
N VAL A 199 22.40 0.93 -16.75
CA VAL A 199 22.96 -0.42 -16.64
C VAL A 199 23.31 -0.75 -15.20
N PHE A 200 23.97 0.15 -14.46
CA PHE A 200 24.24 -0.05 -13.03
C PHE A 200 22.96 -0.20 -12.21
N ALA A 201 21.93 0.59 -12.50
CA ALA A 201 20.62 0.45 -11.85
C ALA A 201 20.00 -0.92 -12.14
N ALA A 202 20.02 -1.40 -13.38
CA ALA A 202 19.50 -2.72 -13.74
C ALA A 202 20.24 -3.84 -13.01
N ILE A 203 21.57 -3.79 -12.98
CA ILE A 203 22.40 -4.78 -12.25
C ILE A 203 22.08 -4.73 -10.75
N SER A 204 21.94 -3.54 -10.16
CA SER A 204 21.60 -3.39 -8.74
C SER A 204 20.25 -4.02 -8.43
N PHE A 205 19.22 -3.78 -9.24
CA PHE A 205 17.89 -4.36 -9.04
C PHE A 205 17.90 -5.88 -9.16
N LEU A 206 18.60 -6.44 -10.13
CA LEU A 206 18.77 -7.89 -10.29
C LEU A 206 19.57 -8.50 -9.14
N SER A 207 20.60 -7.82 -8.67
CA SER A 207 21.43 -8.31 -7.56
C SER A 207 20.59 -8.41 -6.27
N VAL A 208 19.79 -7.40 -5.95
CA VAL A 208 18.89 -7.44 -4.78
C VAL A 208 17.88 -8.57 -4.91
N SER A 209 17.23 -8.71 -6.08
CA SER A 209 16.28 -9.80 -6.36
C SER A 209 16.95 -11.17 -6.23
N GLY A 210 18.15 -11.33 -6.80
CA GLY A 210 18.93 -12.57 -6.73
C GLY A 210 19.38 -12.95 -5.31
N LEU A 211 19.88 -11.98 -4.52
CA LEU A 211 20.24 -12.20 -3.12
C LEU A 211 19.05 -12.67 -2.28
N LEU A 212 17.87 -12.08 -2.50
CA LEU A 212 16.66 -12.49 -1.78
C LEU A 212 16.19 -13.90 -2.16
N SER A 213 16.30 -14.27 -3.44
CA SER A 213 15.99 -15.64 -3.88
C SER A 213 16.95 -16.66 -3.26
N LEU A 214 18.23 -16.32 -3.16
CA LEU A 214 19.27 -17.15 -2.55
C LEU A 214 19.02 -17.29 -1.03
N LEU A 215 18.75 -16.20 -0.32
CA LEU A 215 18.43 -16.25 1.11
C LEU A 215 17.22 -17.15 1.40
N ARG A 216 16.20 -17.12 0.54
CA ARG A 216 15.04 -18.03 0.69
C ARG A 216 15.41 -19.49 0.47
N ALA A 217 16.21 -19.77 -0.56
CA ALA A 217 16.67 -21.13 -0.82
C ALA A 217 17.52 -21.68 0.32
N MET A 218 18.21 -20.82 1.07
CA MET A 218 18.98 -21.21 2.26
C MET A 218 18.12 -21.37 3.53
N ALA A 219 16.93 -20.74 3.56
CA ALA A 219 16.01 -20.77 4.71
C ALA A 219 14.93 -21.86 4.60
N ALA A 220 14.78 -22.49 3.44
CA ALA A 220 13.87 -23.60 3.16
C ALA A 220 14.54 -24.95 3.43
#